data_263154b07717f2549c53b0e16a89ac8e
#
_entry.id   263154b07717f2549c53b0e16a89ac8e
#
_cell.length_a   1.000
_cell.length_b   1.000
_cell.length_c   1.000
_cell.angle_alpha   90.00
_cell.angle_beta   90.00
_cell.angle_gamma   90.00
#
_symmetry.space_group_name_H-M   'P 1'
#
loop_
_entity.id
_entity.type
_entity.pdbx_description
1 polymer ?
#
loop_
_entity_poly.entity_id
_entity_poly.type
_entity_poly.pdbx_seq_one_letter_code
_entity_poly.pdbx_strand_id
1 'polypeptide(L)'
;MVYLIGKAFTGWRSALWIALLSSSFAAAQSVEPPLAKSPLPPLAWSSWNAFSNTIESNVAIQQAQALVASGLKKAGYEYVNIDEGWWMGDRDVDGNIVVDPKRWPAITAGDRPGDMSNIVRSIHSLGLKAGIYTDAGSDGCSMYPDLGPAYFHVGSEGHYEQDFLQFAKWGFDYVKVDWCGGDKENLSAAVQYGEIARAIAHAERITGKSLYYSICNWGKQSPWTWGPGVGGSEQSIWRVSDDIVAPVVANSINAGRRVAFEKMLRNFDQGIHPEAQHTGYYNDPDMMVLGMPGLNAEQNRLHMSLWAISGAPLIIGADLTRLDAETLATLGNPDAIAIDQDALGLQCVKVKELSFGLEIWSKFLSASGSRAVLLLNRTYFPAPMSLDWSDLSLTGDSASVRDVWAGKDLGTISGQFKVTVPAQDGLLLIVRGREGSSAHYTPAATEKDGKSVSSISETTFDHLAQVSSPFAQIKIVYTNKARNTNVAGLYVNGETGTHVGFPPT
;
A
#
# COMPACT_ATOMS: atom_id res chain seq x y z
N MET A 1 -1.21 7.99 16.05
CA MET A 1 -2.23 8.93 15.49
C MET A 1 -2.78 8.25 14.24
N VAL A 2 -4.07 8.15 14.10
CA VAL A 2 -4.73 7.52 12.95
C VAL A 2 -5.64 8.56 12.30
N TYR A 3 -5.63 8.64 10.98
CA TYR A 3 -6.53 9.48 10.20
C TYR A 3 -7.40 8.59 9.32
N LEU A 4 -8.66 8.89 9.26
CA LEU A 4 -9.64 8.19 8.43
C LEU A 4 -10.45 9.22 7.63
N ILE A 5 -10.78 8.88 6.39
CA ILE A 5 -11.66 9.67 5.53
C ILE A 5 -12.90 8.83 5.24
N GLY A 6 -14.06 9.36 5.52
CA GLY A 6 -15.32 8.70 5.27
C GLY A 6 -16.34 9.61 4.60
N LYS A 7 -17.35 9.02 3.96
CA LYS A 7 -18.51 9.78 3.48
C LYS A 7 -19.31 10.33 4.67
N ALA A 8 -19.53 11.64 4.69
CA ALA A 8 -20.45 12.24 5.64
C ALA A 8 -21.89 12.04 5.14
N PHE A 9 -22.69 11.33 5.90
CA PHE A 9 -24.10 11.16 5.58
C PHE A 9 -24.90 12.38 6.02
N THR A 10 -25.62 13.00 5.09
CA THR A 10 -26.54 14.10 5.37
C THR A 10 -27.86 13.52 5.86
N GLY A 11 -28.22 13.80 7.10
CA GLY A 11 -29.63 13.72 7.51
C GLY A 11 -30.01 12.96 8.78
N TRP A 12 -29.09 12.33 9.51
CA TRP A 12 -29.43 11.64 10.76
C TRP A 12 -28.44 11.97 11.88
N ARG A 13 -28.87 11.85 13.14
CA ARG A 13 -28.00 12.07 14.31
C ARG A 13 -26.79 11.13 14.20
N SER A 14 -25.63 11.71 13.97
CA SER A 14 -24.40 10.93 13.81
C SER A 14 -23.86 10.52 15.18
N ALA A 15 -23.84 9.22 15.46
CA ALA A 15 -23.10 8.64 16.57
C ALA A 15 -21.88 7.87 16.00
N LEU A 16 -20.69 8.17 16.48
CA LEU A 16 -19.47 7.44 16.17
C LEU A 16 -19.19 6.46 17.30
N TRP A 17 -19.14 5.16 16.98
CA TRP A 17 -18.83 4.10 17.92
C TRP A 17 -17.42 3.59 17.70
N ILE A 18 -16.59 3.60 18.75
CA ILE A 18 -15.25 3.02 18.72
C ILE A 18 -15.15 1.96 19.80
N ALA A 19 -15.03 0.70 19.38
CA ALA A 19 -14.79 -0.41 20.28
C ALA A 19 -13.27 -0.58 20.47
N LEU A 20 -12.78 -0.29 21.68
CA LEU A 20 -11.36 -0.41 22.04
C LEU A 20 -11.17 -1.62 22.95
N LEU A 21 -10.26 -2.48 22.60
CA LEU A 21 -9.73 -3.50 23.51
C LEU A 21 -8.93 -2.77 24.60
N SER A 22 -9.36 -2.92 25.84
CA SER A 22 -8.99 -2.08 26.97
C SER A 22 -7.50 -1.94 27.26
N SER A 23 -6.99 -0.71 27.20
CA SER A 23 -5.87 -0.27 28.04
C SER A 23 -6.31 0.99 28.80
N SER A 24 -6.00 1.05 30.07
CA SER A 24 -6.45 2.05 31.03
C SER A 24 -6.06 3.47 30.61
N PHE A 25 -7.04 4.38 30.48
CA PHE A 25 -6.80 5.78 30.28
C PHE A 25 -6.45 6.46 31.62
N ALA A 26 -5.24 6.98 31.74
CA ALA A 26 -4.88 7.96 32.75
C ALA A 26 -4.73 9.32 32.07
N ALA A 27 -5.52 10.30 32.47
CA ALA A 27 -5.39 11.67 31.99
C ALA A 27 -4.06 12.27 32.50
N ALA A 28 -3.09 12.39 31.62
CA ALA A 28 -1.88 13.17 31.86
C ALA A 28 -1.83 14.32 30.83
N GLN A 29 -1.58 15.55 31.28
CA GLN A 29 -1.21 16.64 30.40
C GLN A 29 0.07 16.22 29.65
N SER A 30 -0.07 15.87 28.38
CA SER A 30 1.03 15.34 27.59
C SER A 30 1.70 16.45 26.80
N VAL A 31 2.96 16.66 27.06
CA VAL A 31 3.92 16.98 26.00
C VAL A 31 3.76 15.83 24.98
N GLU A 32 3.29 16.11 23.76
CA GLU A 32 3.18 15.10 22.70
C GLU A 32 4.55 14.42 22.56
N PRO A 33 4.65 13.10 22.82
CA PRO A 33 5.88 12.40 22.49
C PRO A 33 6.10 12.53 20.99
N PRO A 34 7.35 12.63 20.50
CA PRO A 34 7.62 12.57 19.08
C PRO A 34 6.99 11.28 18.56
N LEU A 35 6.07 11.43 17.61
CA LEU A 35 5.41 10.30 16.96
C LEU A 35 6.51 9.36 16.46
N ALA A 36 6.52 8.13 16.92
CA ALA A 36 7.27 7.08 16.23
C ALA A 36 6.87 7.20 14.76
N LYS A 37 7.85 7.30 13.86
CA LYS A 37 7.58 7.40 12.42
C LYS A 37 6.91 6.09 12.02
N SER A 38 5.59 6.11 11.92
CA SER A 38 4.86 5.00 11.34
C SER A 38 5.35 4.79 9.92
N PRO A 39 5.58 3.56 9.48
CA PRO A 39 6.06 3.28 8.13
C PRO A 39 5.15 3.91 7.09
N LEU A 40 5.74 4.55 6.09
CA LEU A 40 5.07 5.02 4.88
C LEU A 40 4.89 3.85 3.90
N PRO A 41 4.05 3.98 2.86
CA PRO A 41 3.93 2.92 1.86
C PRO A 41 5.29 2.67 1.21
N PRO A 42 5.68 1.39 0.98
CA PRO A 42 7.00 1.07 0.46
C PRO A 42 7.18 1.55 -0.98
N LEU A 43 8.36 2.12 -1.27
CA LEU A 43 8.84 2.37 -2.62
C LEU A 43 9.81 1.26 -2.98
N ALA A 44 9.49 0.48 -4.01
CA ALA A 44 10.16 -0.77 -4.33
C ALA A 44 10.33 -1.02 -5.83
N TRP A 45 11.16 -1.99 -6.15
CA TRP A 45 11.12 -2.75 -7.39
C TRP A 45 10.79 -4.20 -7.06
N SER A 46 10.02 -4.88 -7.95
CA SER A 46 9.74 -6.31 -7.84
C SER A 46 9.93 -7.03 -9.16
N SER A 47 10.43 -8.26 -9.11
CA SER A 47 10.90 -9.00 -10.29
C SER A 47 9.78 -9.57 -11.15
N TRP A 48 8.56 -9.79 -10.63
CA TRP A 48 7.55 -10.62 -11.27
C TRP A 48 7.17 -10.19 -12.68
N ASN A 49 6.75 -8.93 -12.85
CA ASN A 49 6.19 -8.50 -14.14
C ASN A 49 7.20 -8.50 -15.28
N ALA A 50 8.50 -8.24 -14.99
CA ALA A 50 9.55 -8.21 -16.01
C ALA A 50 10.20 -9.56 -16.24
N PHE A 51 10.35 -10.39 -15.20
CA PHE A 51 11.18 -11.60 -15.23
C PHE A 51 10.43 -12.87 -14.88
N SER A 52 9.19 -12.76 -14.37
CA SER A 52 8.41 -13.92 -13.95
C SER A 52 9.24 -14.83 -13.03
N ASN A 53 9.01 -16.13 -13.09
CA ASN A 53 9.77 -17.15 -12.37
C ASN A 53 11.18 -17.42 -12.91
N THR A 54 11.65 -16.65 -13.90
CA THR A 54 13.00 -16.80 -14.46
C THR A 54 14.04 -15.92 -13.77
N ILE A 55 13.65 -15.22 -12.70
CA ILE A 55 14.56 -14.36 -11.93
C ILE A 55 15.76 -15.16 -11.40
N GLU A 56 16.94 -14.53 -11.44
CA GLU A 56 18.18 -15.11 -10.94
C GLU A 56 19.07 -14.02 -10.29
N SER A 57 20.07 -14.45 -9.56
CA SER A 57 20.93 -13.62 -8.73
C SER A 57 21.56 -12.44 -9.48
N ASN A 58 22.14 -12.69 -10.66
CA ASN A 58 22.78 -11.65 -11.48
C ASN A 58 21.77 -10.60 -11.97
N VAL A 59 20.55 -11.01 -12.34
CA VAL A 59 19.47 -10.09 -12.73
C VAL A 59 19.08 -9.23 -11.55
N ALA A 60 18.83 -9.82 -10.38
CA ALA A 60 18.48 -9.07 -9.18
C ALA A 60 19.56 -8.03 -8.80
N ILE A 61 20.86 -8.38 -8.94
CA ILE A 61 21.96 -7.44 -8.72
C ILE A 61 21.94 -6.31 -9.76
N GLN A 62 21.72 -6.61 -11.04
CA GLN A 62 21.64 -5.60 -12.10
C GLN A 62 20.50 -4.64 -11.86
N GLN A 63 19.33 -5.12 -11.44
CA GLN A 63 18.19 -4.28 -11.10
C GLN A 63 18.49 -3.39 -9.88
N ALA A 64 19.11 -3.93 -8.84
CA ALA A 64 19.54 -3.15 -7.68
C ALA A 64 20.53 -2.04 -8.07
N GLN A 65 21.51 -2.35 -8.93
CA GLN A 65 22.46 -1.36 -9.46
C GLN A 65 21.76 -0.30 -10.32
N ALA A 66 20.80 -0.69 -11.17
CA ALA A 66 20.01 0.22 -11.99
C ALA A 66 19.15 1.16 -11.13
N LEU A 67 18.57 0.66 -10.04
CA LEU A 67 17.80 1.47 -9.08
C LEU A 67 18.67 2.60 -8.48
N VAL A 68 19.93 2.30 -8.19
CA VAL A 68 20.90 3.30 -7.70
C VAL A 68 21.34 4.25 -8.81
N ALA A 69 21.74 3.71 -9.97
CA ALA A 69 22.32 4.48 -11.08
C ALA A 69 21.30 5.44 -11.72
N SER A 70 20.02 5.07 -11.80
CA SER A 70 18.96 5.91 -12.34
C SER A 70 18.57 7.09 -11.44
N GLY A 71 19.01 7.09 -10.18
CA GLY A 71 18.60 8.09 -9.19
C GLY A 71 17.32 7.76 -8.44
N LEU A 72 16.61 6.68 -8.78
CA LEU A 72 15.38 6.27 -8.10
C LEU A 72 15.61 5.97 -6.60
N LYS A 73 16.78 5.43 -6.22
CA LYS A 73 17.15 5.33 -4.80
C LYS A 73 17.11 6.68 -4.08
N LYS A 74 17.61 7.75 -4.71
CA LYS A 74 17.57 9.11 -4.13
C LYS A 74 16.15 9.65 -4.05
N ALA A 75 15.25 9.19 -4.93
CA ALA A 75 13.83 9.54 -4.90
C ALA A 75 13.05 8.78 -3.82
N GLY A 76 13.66 7.76 -3.15
CA GLY A 76 13.07 7.03 -2.04
C GLY A 76 12.82 5.55 -2.29
N TYR A 77 13.06 5.04 -3.49
CA TYR A 77 12.93 3.61 -3.77
C TYR A 77 14.05 2.84 -3.08
N GLU A 78 13.70 1.98 -2.14
CA GLU A 78 14.69 1.33 -1.29
C GLU A 78 14.62 -0.19 -1.27
N TYR A 79 13.51 -0.81 -1.71
CA TYR A 79 13.37 -2.26 -1.71
C TYR A 79 13.63 -2.87 -3.08
N VAL A 80 14.33 -4.01 -3.09
CA VAL A 80 14.50 -4.90 -4.25
C VAL A 80 13.89 -6.24 -3.89
N ASN A 81 12.70 -6.50 -4.41
CA ASN A 81 11.90 -7.66 -4.07
C ASN A 81 12.09 -8.77 -5.10
N ILE A 82 12.58 -9.89 -4.64
CA ILE A 82 12.71 -11.15 -5.39
C ILE A 82 11.37 -11.87 -5.23
N ASP A 83 10.61 -11.91 -6.32
CA ASP A 83 9.33 -12.61 -6.39
C ASP A 83 9.52 -14.12 -6.59
N GLU A 84 8.48 -14.88 -6.92
CA GLU A 84 8.55 -16.32 -7.17
C GLU A 84 9.66 -16.68 -8.16
N GLY A 85 10.31 -17.85 -7.95
CA GLY A 85 11.35 -18.38 -8.85
C GLY A 85 12.72 -18.59 -8.20
N TRP A 86 12.85 -18.43 -6.87
CA TRP A 86 14.10 -18.63 -6.16
C TRP A 86 14.34 -20.08 -5.69
N TRP A 87 13.30 -20.89 -5.60
CA TRP A 87 13.36 -22.30 -5.17
C TRP A 87 13.52 -23.29 -6.33
N MET A 88 13.89 -24.52 -5.99
CA MET A 88 13.95 -25.66 -6.93
C MET A 88 12.64 -26.46 -7.02
N GLY A 89 11.67 -26.19 -6.18
CA GLY A 89 10.53 -27.05 -5.93
C GLY A 89 10.66 -27.67 -4.56
N ASP A 90 10.14 -28.67 -4.18
CA ASP A 90 10.12 -29.47 -2.97
C ASP A 90 10.88 -28.94 -1.73
N ARG A 91 10.67 -29.51 -0.57
CA ARG A 91 11.40 -29.25 0.68
C ARG A 91 12.44 -30.35 0.93
N ASP A 92 13.49 -30.01 1.66
CA ASP A 92 14.47 -30.99 2.13
C ASP A 92 13.91 -31.86 3.27
N VAL A 93 14.74 -32.81 3.75
CA VAL A 93 14.34 -33.74 4.81
C VAL A 93 14.07 -33.05 6.15
N ASP A 94 14.57 -31.84 6.34
CA ASP A 94 14.36 -31.01 7.53
C ASP A 94 13.18 -30.04 7.34
N GLY A 95 12.50 -30.10 6.19
CA GLY A 95 11.33 -29.28 5.86
C GLY A 95 11.67 -27.89 5.32
N ASN A 96 12.94 -27.58 5.01
CA ASN A 96 13.31 -26.27 4.44
C ASN A 96 13.00 -26.22 2.94
N ILE A 97 12.61 -25.05 2.44
CA ILE A 97 12.48 -24.81 1.00
C ILE A 97 13.89 -24.87 0.37
N VAL A 98 14.03 -25.66 -0.68
CA VAL A 98 15.32 -25.83 -1.38
C VAL A 98 15.53 -24.70 -2.37
N VAL A 99 16.59 -23.91 -2.16
CA VAL A 99 17.00 -22.82 -3.07
C VAL A 99 17.70 -23.40 -4.30
N ASP A 100 17.42 -22.89 -5.50
CA ASP A 100 18.13 -23.30 -6.72
C ASP A 100 19.58 -22.79 -6.73
N PRO A 101 20.59 -23.67 -6.52
CA PRO A 101 21.98 -23.25 -6.44
C PRO A 101 22.57 -22.79 -7.80
N LYS A 102 21.91 -23.06 -8.92
CA LYS A 102 22.33 -22.61 -10.25
C LYS A 102 21.89 -21.17 -10.49
N ARG A 103 20.66 -20.82 -10.09
CA ARG A 103 20.13 -19.46 -10.19
C ARG A 103 20.67 -18.55 -9.09
N TRP A 104 20.95 -19.12 -7.91
CA TRP A 104 21.44 -18.42 -6.72
C TRP A 104 22.82 -18.97 -6.31
N PRO A 105 23.86 -18.76 -7.15
CA PRO A 105 25.21 -19.24 -6.89
C PRO A 105 25.90 -18.48 -5.76
N ALA A 106 27.10 -18.94 -5.41
CA ALA A 106 28.02 -18.12 -4.63
C ALA A 106 28.36 -16.82 -5.38
N ILE A 107 28.38 -15.69 -4.69
CA ILE A 107 28.64 -14.37 -5.26
C ILE A 107 30.09 -13.94 -4.95
N THR A 108 30.54 -14.25 -3.73
CA THR A 108 31.90 -13.94 -3.28
C THR A 108 32.63 -15.20 -2.77
N ALA A 109 33.96 -15.11 -2.62
CA ALA A 109 34.74 -16.22 -2.07
C ALA A 109 34.27 -16.54 -0.64
N GLY A 110 33.96 -17.81 -0.39
CA GLY A 110 33.45 -18.30 0.89
C GLY A 110 31.91 -18.41 0.97
N ASP A 111 31.18 -17.90 0.00
CA ASP A 111 29.73 -18.09 -0.10
C ASP A 111 29.41 -19.54 -0.48
N ARG A 112 28.21 -19.98 -0.08
CA ARG A 112 27.66 -21.27 -0.48
C ARG A 112 26.55 -21.06 -1.52
N PRO A 113 26.56 -21.81 -2.65
CA PRO A 113 25.44 -21.82 -3.58
C PRO A 113 24.14 -22.23 -2.87
N GLY A 114 23.03 -21.62 -3.26
CA GLY A 114 21.74 -21.86 -2.61
C GLY A 114 21.55 -21.18 -1.26
N ASP A 115 22.43 -20.28 -0.86
CA ASP A 115 22.28 -19.46 0.34
C ASP A 115 21.81 -18.04 -0.05
N MET A 116 20.54 -17.73 0.23
CA MET A 116 19.96 -16.44 -0.13
C MET A 116 20.56 -15.25 0.64
N SER A 117 21.31 -15.48 1.71
CA SER A 117 22.07 -14.41 2.37
C SER A 117 23.11 -13.75 1.45
N ASN A 118 23.58 -14.46 0.41
CA ASN A 118 24.52 -13.94 -0.57
C ASN A 118 23.95 -12.75 -1.34
N ILE A 119 22.74 -12.91 -1.87
CA ILE A 119 22.05 -11.85 -2.61
C ILE A 119 21.62 -10.70 -1.69
N VAL A 120 21.18 -11.01 -0.47
CA VAL A 120 20.80 -10.00 0.53
C VAL A 120 21.99 -9.09 0.84
N ARG A 121 23.19 -9.67 1.12
CA ARG A 121 24.40 -8.88 1.34
C ARG A 121 24.76 -7.99 0.16
N SER A 122 24.59 -8.50 -1.07
CA SER A 122 24.87 -7.73 -2.29
C SER A 122 23.92 -6.53 -2.43
N ILE A 123 22.63 -6.72 -2.19
CA ILE A 123 21.62 -5.65 -2.20
C ILE A 123 21.91 -4.64 -1.08
N HIS A 124 22.17 -5.11 0.14
CA HIS A 124 22.51 -4.26 1.28
C HIS A 124 23.78 -3.44 1.05
N SER A 125 24.79 -3.98 0.34
CA SER A 125 26.02 -3.25 0.03
C SER A 125 25.78 -2.01 -0.84
N LEU A 126 24.66 -1.96 -1.58
CA LEU A 126 24.18 -0.81 -2.34
C LEU A 126 23.35 0.16 -1.48
N GLY A 127 23.16 -0.16 -0.19
CA GLY A 127 22.32 0.59 0.76
C GLY A 127 20.83 0.48 0.42
N LEU A 128 20.42 -0.64 -0.16
CA LEU A 128 19.04 -1.01 -0.46
C LEU A 128 18.58 -2.11 0.50
N LYS A 129 17.29 -2.37 0.55
CA LYS A 129 16.63 -3.43 1.31
C LYS A 129 16.24 -4.57 0.39
N ALA A 130 16.27 -5.80 0.87
CA ALA A 130 15.96 -7.00 0.11
C ALA A 130 14.63 -7.59 0.53
N GLY A 131 13.77 -7.94 -0.44
CA GLY A 131 12.52 -8.66 -0.21
C GLY A 131 12.53 -10.05 -0.82
N ILE A 132 11.73 -10.95 -0.23
CA ILE A 132 11.53 -12.33 -0.67
C ILE A 132 10.04 -12.63 -0.84
N TYR A 133 9.72 -13.72 -1.51
CA TYR A 133 8.38 -14.21 -1.80
C TYR A 133 8.13 -15.60 -1.19
N THR A 134 6.90 -15.85 -0.78
CA THR A 134 6.37 -17.18 -0.49
C THR A 134 4.85 -17.20 -0.66
N ASP A 135 4.21 -18.35 -0.40
CA ASP A 135 2.77 -18.55 -0.47
C ASP A 135 2.17 -18.90 0.90
N ALA A 136 0.93 -18.48 1.14
CA ALA A 136 0.21 -18.80 2.38
C ALA A 136 -0.41 -20.20 2.38
N GLY A 137 -0.65 -20.78 1.21
CA GLY A 137 -1.04 -22.18 1.08
C GLY A 137 0.16 -23.11 0.90
N SER A 138 -0.09 -24.36 0.54
CA SER A 138 0.96 -25.39 0.35
C SER A 138 1.67 -25.33 -1.00
N ASP A 139 1.07 -24.71 -2.01
CA ASP A 139 1.58 -24.70 -3.39
C ASP A 139 2.27 -23.37 -3.73
N GLY A 140 3.18 -23.35 -4.73
CA GLY A 140 3.63 -22.15 -5.41
C GLY A 140 2.66 -21.72 -6.51
N CYS A 141 2.67 -20.44 -6.90
CA CYS A 141 1.75 -19.86 -7.89
C CYS A 141 2.10 -20.22 -9.32
N SER A 142 3.37 -20.28 -9.69
CA SER A 142 3.73 -20.65 -11.04
C SER A 142 3.87 -22.16 -11.20
N MET A 143 2.98 -22.72 -12.00
CA MET A 143 3.18 -24.04 -12.53
C MET A 143 4.27 -23.98 -13.60
N TYR A 144 5.40 -24.59 -13.35
CA TYR A 144 6.51 -24.71 -14.30
C TYR A 144 6.28 -25.94 -15.19
N PRO A 145 5.79 -25.80 -16.44
CA PRO A 145 5.50 -26.94 -17.29
C PRO A 145 6.69 -27.85 -17.54
N ASP A 146 7.91 -27.28 -17.45
CA ASP A 146 9.15 -27.97 -17.78
C ASP A 146 9.83 -28.67 -16.60
N LEU A 147 9.33 -28.48 -15.38
CA LEU A 147 10.01 -28.93 -14.17
C LEU A 147 9.27 -30.04 -13.41
N GLY A 148 8.08 -30.43 -13.90
CA GLY A 148 7.31 -31.57 -13.38
C GLY A 148 6.54 -31.29 -12.07
N PRO A 149 5.90 -32.32 -11.48
CA PRO A 149 5.01 -32.15 -10.32
C PRO A 149 5.71 -31.79 -9.00
N ALA A 150 7.01 -31.62 -8.99
CA ALA A 150 7.84 -31.36 -7.79
C ALA A 150 7.67 -29.94 -7.19
N TYR A 151 6.93 -29.05 -7.84
CA TYR A 151 6.71 -27.67 -7.39
C TYR A 151 5.44 -27.49 -6.54
N PHE A 152 4.74 -28.53 -6.28
CA PHE A 152 3.68 -28.61 -5.31
C PHE A 152 4.33 -28.80 -3.93
N HIS A 153 4.08 -27.99 -2.96
CA HIS A 153 4.60 -28.07 -1.57
C HIS A 153 5.75 -27.12 -1.23
N VAL A 154 5.97 -26.07 -2.04
CA VAL A 154 6.92 -24.99 -1.71
C VAL A 154 6.27 -23.83 -0.95
N GLY A 155 4.93 -23.77 -0.89
CA GLY A 155 4.23 -22.82 -0.05
C GLY A 155 4.49 -23.04 1.43
N SER A 156 4.24 -22.03 2.24
CA SER A 156 4.63 -22.01 3.65
C SER A 156 3.58 -22.59 4.61
N GLU A 157 2.44 -23.09 4.12
CA GLU A 157 1.44 -23.71 5.00
C GLU A 157 2.05 -24.87 5.80
N GLY A 158 1.78 -24.86 7.12
CA GLY A 158 2.38 -25.83 8.04
C GLY A 158 3.85 -25.57 8.40
N HIS A 159 4.51 -24.59 7.77
CA HIS A 159 5.93 -24.25 7.97
C HIS A 159 6.18 -22.77 8.29
N TYR A 160 5.14 -21.97 8.61
CA TYR A 160 5.28 -20.53 8.78
C TYR A 160 6.41 -20.13 9.72
N GLU A 161 6.50 -20.72 10.92
CA GLU A 161 7.55 -20.36 11.87
C GLU A 161 8.95 -20.70 11.35
N GLN A 162 9.12 -21.82 10.67
CA GLN A 162 10.38 -22.26 10.11
C GLN A 162 10.84 -21.34 8.97
N ASP A 163 9.96 -21.07 8.01
CA ASP A 163 10.28 -20.33 6.79
C ASP A 163 10.55 -18.85 7.11
N PHE A 164 9.68 -18.19 7.88
CA PHE A 164 9.86 -16.77 8.22
C PHE A 164 11.07 -16.54 9.12
N LEU A 165 11.38 -17.49 10.02
CA LEU A 165 12.64 -17.46 10.76
C LEU A 165 13.86 -17.58 9.82
N GLN A 166 13.76 -18.44 8.80
CA GLN A 166 14.84 -18.59 7.81
C GLN A 166 15.00 -17.34 6.95
N PHE A 167 13.90 -16.70 6.50
CA PHE A 167 13.95 -15.44 5.76
C PHE A 167 14.62 -14.32 6.58
N ALA A 168 14.26 -14.20 7.85
CA ALA A 168 14.88 -13.26 8.77
C ALA A 168 16.38 -13.58 9.01
N LYS A 169 16.77 -14.86 9.12
CA LYS A 169 18.17 -15.28 9.25
C LYS A 169 18.99 -14.99 7.98
N TRP A 170 18.40 -15.10 6.79
CA TRP A 170 19.04 -14.67 5.55
C TRP A 170 19.20 -13.15 5.47
N GLY A 171 18.48 -12.40 6.32
CA GLY A 171 18.59 -10.95 6.45
C GLY A 171 17.63 -10.17 5.58
N PHE A 172 16.58 -10.77 5.02
CA PHE A 172 15.55 -10.07 4.28
C PHE A 172 14.84 -9.01 5.12
N ASP A 173 14.34 -7.96 4.47
CA ASP A 173 13.67 -6.81 5.07
C ASP A 173 12.17 -6.77 4.75
N TYR A 174 11.73 -7.57 3.79
CA TYR A 174 10.36 -7.56 3.25
C TYR A 174 9.98 -8.97 2.82
N VAL A 175 8.73 -9.33 3.00
CA VAL A 175 8.19 -10.60 2.48
C VAL A 175 6.84 -10.37 1.83
N LYS A 176 6.70 -10.80 0.56
CA LYS A 176 5.42 -10.94 -0.12
C LYS A 176 4.91 -12.36 0.10
N VAL A 177 3.67 -12.48 0.53
CA VAL A 177 3.01 -13.77 0.75
C VAL A 177 1.78 -13.87 -0.14
N ASP A 178 1.83 -14.75 -1.12
CA ASP A 178 0.75 -14.98 -2.06
C ASP A 178 -0.29 -15.99 -1.51
N TRP A 179 -1.35 -16.25 -2.26
CA TRP A 179 -2.49 -17.06 -1.80
C TRP A 179 -2.60 -18.43 -2.51
N CYS A 180 -1.56 -18.86 -3.22
CA CYS A 180 -1.60 -20.11 -3.96
C CYS A 180 -1.71 -21.31 -3.02
N GLY A 181 -2.56 -22.26 -3.40
CA GLY A 181 -3.01 -23.34 -2.50
C GLY A 181 -4.21 -22.97 -1.62
N GLY A 182 -4.30 -21.74 -1.14
CA GLY A 182 -5.28 -21.36 -0.13
C GLY A 182 -6.75 -21.63 -0.47
N ASP A 183 -7.18 -21.31 -1.71
CA ASP A 183 -8.55 -21.61 -2.14
C ASP A 183 -8.77 -23.12 -2.34
N LYS A 184 -7.79 -23.82 -2.90
CA LYS A 184 -7.84 -25.29 -3.12
C LYS A 184 -7.98 -26.03 -1.79
N GLU A 185 -7.33 -25.54 -0.77
CA GLU A 185 -7.31 -26.10 0.58
C GLU A 185 -8.46 -25.56 1.45
N ASN A 186 -9.29 -24.67 0.88
CA ASN A 186 -10.42 -24.05 1.57
C ASN A 186 -10.01 -23.32 2.86
N LEU A 187 -8.89 -22.60 2.82
CA LEU A 187 -8.35 -21.89 3.96
C LEU A 187 -9.07 -20.54 4.19
N SER A 188 -9.03 -20.07 5.42
CA SER A 188 -9.45 -18.69 5.76
C SER A 188 -8.25 -17.76 5.66
N ALA A 189 -8.29 -16.78 4.73
CA ALA A 189 -7.21 -15.84 4.54
C ALA A 189 -6.89 -15.06 5.83
N ALA A 190 -7.89 -14.52 6.52
CA ALA A 190 -7.70 -13.81 7.78
C ALA A 190 -6.99 -14.65 8.86
N VAL A 191 -7.25 -15.97 8.90
CA VAL A 191 -6.60 -16.88 9.84
C VAL A 191 -5.15 -17.12 9.43
N GLN A 192 -4.91 -17.52 8.17
CA GLN A 192 -3.56 -17.86 7.70
C GLN A 192 -2.63 -16.65 7.74
N TYR A 193 -3.05 -15.50 7.21
CA TYR A 193 -2.24 -14.28 7.28
C TYR A 193 -2.05 -13.78 8.72
N GLY A 194 -2.98 -14.07 9.62
CA GLY A 194 -2.82 -13.82 11.05
C GLY A 194 -1.77 -14.74 11.70
N GLU A 195 -1.68 -16.01 11.31
CA GLU A 195 -0.63 -16.93 11.76
C GLU A 195 0.74 -16.54 11.22
N ILE A 196 0.81 -16.15 9.94
CA ILE A 196 2.01 -15.63 9.29
C ILE A 196 2.52 -14.38 10.02
N ALA A 197 1.65 -13.43 10.36
CA ALA A 197 2.04 -12.23 11.12
C ALA A 197 2.66 -12.60 12.48
N ARG A 198 2.12 -13.62 13.17
CA ARG A 198 2.70 -14.13 14.40
C ARG A 198 4.07 -14.80 14.18
N ALA A 199 4.24 -15.53 13.07
CA ALA A 199 5.53 -16.12 12.70
C ALA A 199 6.58 -15.05 12.38
N ILE A 200 6.21 -13.97 11.68
CA ILE A 200 7.07 -12.80 11.46
C ILE A 200 7.51 -12.19 12.78
N ALA A 201 6.56 -11.91 13.69
CA ALA A 201 6.88 -11.36 15.00
C ALA A 201 7.74 -12.31 15.86
N HIS A 202 7.57 -13.64 15.71
CA HIS A 202 8.44 -14.63 16.34
C HIS A 202 9.87 -14.56 15.78
N ALA A 203 10.02 -14.53 14.45
CA ALA A 203 11.31 -14.42 13.79
C ALA A 203 12.05 -13.14 14.17
N GLU A 204 11.33 -12.02 14.27
CA GLU A 204 11.90 -10.74 14.73
C GLU A 204 12.42 -10.82 16.16
N ARG A 205 11.67 -11.43 17.09
CA ARG A 205 12.14 -11.60 18.47
C ARG A 205 13.43 -12.43 18.59
N ILE A 206 13.62 -13.41 17.67
CA ILE A 206 14.82 -14.27 17.69
C ILE A 206 16.01 -13.59 17.02
N THR A 207 15.78 -12.92 15.88
CA THR A 207 16.86 -12.42 15.01
C THR A 207 17.15 -10.93 15.18
N GLY A 208 16.21 -10.18 15.77
CA GLY A 208 16.22 -8.71 15.76
C GLY A 208 15.91 -8.09 14.39
N LYS A 209 15.47 -8.92 13.39
CA LYS A 209 15.22 -8.50 12.02
C LYS A 209 13.72 -8.45 11.75
N SER A 210 13.19 -7.25 11.52
CA SER A 210 11.80 -7.04 11.10
C SER A 210 11.64 -7.31 9.61
N LEU A 211 10.52 -7.92 9.24
CA LEU A 211 10.11 -8.15 7.86
C LEU A 211 8.89 -7.26 7.55
N TYR A 212 8.99 -6.37 6.56
CA TYR A 212 7.83 -5.65 6.08
C TYR A 212 6.83 -6.64 5.45
N TYR A 213 5.57 -6.60 5.90
CA TYR A 213 4.60 -7.63 5.57
C TYR A 213 3.70 -7.22 4.40
N SER A 214 3.76 -7.99 3.30
CA SER A 214 2.92 -7.81 2.11
C SER A 214 2.01 -9.01 1.92
N ILE A 215 0.72 -8.79 2.09
CA ILE A 215 -0.36 -9.75 1.91
C ILE A 215 -0.80 -9.72 0.45
N CYS A 216 -0.78 -10.86 -0.24
CA CYS A 216 -1.13 -10.93 -1.65
C CYS A 216 -2.19 -12.01 -1.93
N ASN A 217 -3.43 -11.76 -1.52
CA ASN A 217 -4.56 -12.63 -1.79
C ASN A 217 -5.50 -12.11 -2.90
N TRP A 218 -5.02 -11.19 -3.74
CA TRP A 218 -5.71 -10.63 -4.92
C TRP A 218 -7.08 -10.03 -4.60
N GLY A 219 -7.28 -9.49 -3.41
CA GLY A 219 -8.56 -8.94 -2.94
C GLY A 219 -9.59 -9.99 -2.51
N LYS A 220 -9.26 -11.28 -2.60
CA LYS A 220 -10.15 -12.36 -2.15
C LYS A 220 -10.39 -12.25 -0.64
N GLN A 221 -11.60 -12.60 -0.23
CA GLN A 221 -12.01 -12.51 1.19
C GLN A 221 -11.83 -11.11 1.80
N SER A 222 -11.84 -10.04 0.96
CA SER A 222 -11.87 -8.63 1.37
C SER A 222 -10.77 -8.23 2.38
N PRO A 223 -9.48 -8.29 2.00
CA PRO A 223 -8.35 -8.06 2.91
C PRO A 223 -8.38 -6.68 3.59
N TRP A 224 -9.00 -5.68 3.01
CA TRP A 224 -9.20 -4.36 3.64
C TRP A 224 -10.05 -4.41 4.91
N THR A 225 -10.81 -5.48 5.14
CA THR A 225 -11.64 -5.60 6.35
C THR A 225 -10.89 -6.22 7.54
N TRP A 226 -9.84 -6.99 7.31
CA TRP A 226 -9.07 -7.72 8.35
C TRP A 226 -7.55 -7.50 8.26
N GLY A 227 -7.03 -6.97 7.16
CA GLY A 227 -5.59 -6.75 6.93
C GLY A 227 -4.94 -5.77 7.92
N PRO A 228 -5.59 -4.63 8.26
CA PRO A 228 -5.01 -3.72 9.24
C PRO A 228 -4.81 -4.40 10.61
N GLY A 229 -3.54 -4.54 11.03
CA GLY A 229 -3.18 -5.16 12.31
C GLY A 229 -3.43 -6.67 12.41
N VAL A 230 -3.62 -7.36 11.28
CA VAL A 230 -3.85 -8.81 11.27
C VAL A 230 -2.77 -9.56 12.08
N GLY A 231 -3.20 -10.48 12.94
CA GLY A 231 -2.30 -11.25 13.79
C GLY A 231 -1.44 -10.41 14.75
N GLY A 232 -1.72 -9.10 14.89
CA GLY A 232 -0.93 -8.16 15.67
C GLY A 232 0.22 -7.52 14.88
N SER A 233 0.20 -7.59 13.52
CA SER A 233 1.19 -6.93 12.67
C SER A 233 1.23 -5.42 12.92
N GLU A 234 2.42 -4.84 13.01
CA GLU A 234 2.62 -3.40 13.22
C GLU A 234 2.54 -2.60 11.93
N GLN A 235 2.72 -3.28 10.78
CA GLN A 235 2.66 -2.72 9.45
C GLN A 235 2.31 -3.80 8.44
N SER A 236 1.52 -3.44 7.43
CA SER A 236 1.21 -4.34 6.31
C SER A 236 0.67 -3.57 5.10
N ILE A 237 0.88 -4.16 3.94
CA ILE A 237 0.12 -3.83 2.74
C ILE A 237 -0.68 -5.06 2.33
N TRP A 238 -1.77 -4.87 1.60
CA TRP A 238 -2.58 -5.98 1.09
C TRP A 238 -3.08 -5.70 -0.32
N ARG A 239 -2.89 -6.69 -1.19
CA ARG A 239 -3.41 -6.67 -2.56
C ARG A 239 -4.94 -6.63 -2.54
N VAL A 240 -5.49 -5.66 -3.27
CA VAL A 240 -6.93 -5.41 -3.32
C VAL A 240 -7.58 -5.92 -4.60
N SER A 241 -6.78 -6.36 -5.58
CA SER A 241 -7.24 -6.76 -6.91
C SER A 241 -6.36 -7.85 -7.50
N ASP A 242 -6.83 -8.47 -8.60
CA ASP A 242 -6.04 -9.37 -9.45
C ASP A 242 -4.80 -8.66 -10.03
N ASP A 243 -3.86 -9.46 -10.55
CA ASP A 243 -2.66 -8.94 -11.21
C ASP A 243 -2.97 -7.98 -12.35
N ILE A 244 -2.25 -6.88 -12.38
CA ILE A 244 -2.40 -5.84 -13.41
C ILE A 244 -1.88 -6.30 -14.78
N VAL A 245 -0.89 -7.18 -14.79
CA VAL A 245 -0.33 -7.82 -15.99
C VAL A 245 -0.40 -9.33 -15.86
N ALA A 246 -1.14 -9.98 -16.77
CA ALA A 246 -1.01 -11.40 -16.93
C ALA A 246 0.27 -11.70 -17.74
N PRO A 247 1.16 -12.60 -17.32
CA PRO A 247 2.46 -12.84 -17.96
C PRO A 247 2.41 -13.29 -19.43
N VAL A 248 1.26 -13.67 -19.95
CA VAL A 248 1.12 -14.42 -21.23
C VAL A 248 0.48 -13.65 -22.38
N VAL A 249 0.11 -12.38 -22.24
CA VAL A 249 -0.59 -11.63 -23.31
C VAL A 249 0.35 -10.72 -24.11
N ALA A 250 1.63 -11.03 -24.18
CA ALA A 250 2.68 -10.21 -24.81
C ALA A 250 2.62 -10.13 -26.35
N ASN A 251 1.69 -10.80 -27.06
CA ASN A 251 1.76 -10.95 -28.51
C ASN A 251 0.85 -10.01 -29.34
N SER A 252 0.20 -9.02 -28.74
CA SER A 252 -0.60 -8.04 -29.50
C SER A 252 -0.44 -6.65 -28.92
N ILE A 253 0.44 -5.86 -29.52
CA ILE A 253 0.78 -4.49 -29.09
C ILE A 253 -0.47 -3.57 -29.00
N ASN A 254 -1.45 -3.74 -29.86
CA ASN A 254 -2.66 -2.91 -29.85
C ASN A 254 -3.75 -3.39 -28.88
N ALA A 255 -3.91 -4.70 -28.72
CA ALA A 255 -4.80 -5.25 -27.69
C ALA A 255 -4.19 -5.10 -26.29
N GLY A 256 -2.87 -5.18 -26.17
CA GLY A 256 -2.14 -4.97 -24.92
C GLY A 256 -2.27 -3.56 -24.34
N ARG A 257 -2.25 -2.50 -25.17
CA ARG A 257 -2.43 -1.12 -24.72
C ARG A 257 -3.78 -0.90 -24.06
N ARG A 258 -4.85 -1.35 -24.69
CA ARG A 258 -6.21 -1.19 -24.16
C ARG A 258 -6.43 -1.99 -22.89
N VAL A 259 -5.95 -3.23 -22.87
CA VAL A 259 -6.07 -4.12 -21.71
C VAL A 259 -5.26 -3.57 -20.53
N ALA A 260 -4.05 -3.07 -20.72
CA ALA A 260 -3.23 -2.48 -19.66
C ALA A 260 -3.89 -1.24 -19.05
N PHE A 261 -4.40 -0.33 -19.88
CA PHE A 261 -5.10 0.88 -19.42
C PHE A 261 -6.36 0.55 -18.61
N GLU A 262 -7.21 -0.32 -19.13
CA GLU A 262 -8.44 -0.75 -18.47
C GLU A 262 -8.15 -1.50 -17.16
N LYS A 263 -7.10 -2.33 -17.14
CA LYS A 263 -6.67 -3.01 -15.91
C LYS A 263 -6.11 -2.06 -14.88
N MET A 264 -5.32 -1.09 -15.28
CA MET A 264 -4.81 -0.03 -14.40
C MET A 264 -5.96 0.69 -13.69
N LEU A 265 -6.96 1.15 -14.45
CA LEU A 265 -8.14 1.81 -13.88
C LEU A 265 -8.95 0.87 -12.98
N ARG A 266 -9.12 -0.39 -13.38
CA ARG A 266 -9.83 -1.38 -12.57
C ARG A 266 -9.12 -1.62 -11.23
N ASN A 267 -7.80 -1.79 -11.24
CA ASN A 267 -7.04 -2.03 -10.04
C ASN A 267 -7.07 -0.81 -9.11
N PHE A 268 -6.99 0.40 -9.67
CA PHE A 268 -7.21 1.64 -8.92
C PHE A 268 -8.60 1.64 -8.26
N ASP A 269 -9.67 1.40 -9.02
CA ASP A 269 -11.05 1.44 -8.52
C ASP A 269 -11.28 0.40 -7.41
N GLN A 270 -10.79 -0.82 -7.60
CA GLN A 270 -10.86 -1.90 -6.60
C GLN A 270 -9.98 -1.62 -5.39
N GLY A 271 -8.97 -0.76 -5.54
CA GLY A 271 -8.05 -0.36 -4.47
C GLY A 271 -8.57 0.73 -3.55
N ILE A 272 -9.74 1.31 -3.81
CA ILE A 272 -10.25 2.45 -3.03
C ILE A 272 -11.03 1.96 -1.80
N HIS A 273 -10.29 1.83 -0.69
CA HIS A 273 -10.79 1.49 0.64
C HIS A 273 -10.22 2.48 1.68
N PRO A 274 -10.59 3.77 1.62
CA PRO A 274 -10.03 4.79 2.49
C PRO A 274 -10.32 4.56 3.97
N GLU A 275 -11.37 3.79 4.27
CA GLU A 275 -11.74 3.38 5.63
C GLU A 275 -10.72 2.44 6.27
N ALA A 276 -9.98 1.67 5.44
CA ALA A 276 -9.00 0.69 5.90
C ALA A 276 -7.58 1.25 5.94
N GLN A 277 -7.28 2.27 5.13
CA GLN A 277 -5.94 2.79 4.95
C GLN A 277 -5.59 3.89 5.95
N HIS A 278 -4.47 3.72 6.62
CA HIS A 278 -3.86 4.72 7.49
C HIS A 278 -2.36 4.41 7.69
N THR A 279 -1.65 5.28 8.41
CA THR A 279 -0.20 5.10 8.64
C THR A 279 0.18 3.69 9.09
N GLY A 280 1.05 3.05 8.32
CA GLY A 280 1.51 1.67 8.51
C GLY A 280 0.69 0.60 7.79
N TYR A 281 -0.49 0.95 7.24
CA TYR A 281 -1.42 -0.01 6.65
C TYR A 281 -1.99 0.53 5.34
N TYR A 282 -1.67 -0.12 4.20
CA TYR A 282 -1.97 0.43 2.88
C TYR A 282 -2.61 -0.58 1.94
N ASN A 283 -3.59 -0.10 1.18
CA ASN A 283 -4.16 -0.81 0.04
C ASN A 283 -3.14 -0.90 -1.09
N ASP A 284 -2.94 -2.09 -1.63
CA ASP A 284 -1.99 -2.35 -2.72
C ASP A 284 -2.75 -2.72 -4.01
N PRO A 285 -2.86 -1.80 -4.98
CA PRO A 285 -3.51 -2.07 -6.26
C PRO A 285 -2.63 -2.82 -7.26
N ASP A 286 -1.50 -3.37 -6.83
CA ASP A 286 -0.47 -4.06 -7.58
C ASP A 286 0.68 -3.17 -8.06
N MET A 287 1.71 -3.81 -8.62
CA MET A 287 2.90 -3.17 -9.16
C MET A 287 2.56 -2.16 -10.27
N MET A 288 3.35 -1.10 -10.32
CA MET A 288 3.29 -0.16 -11.43
C MET A 288 3.89 -0.77 -12.69
N VAL A 289 3.22 -0.56 -13.83
CA VAL A 289 3.63 -1.07 -15.15
C VAL A 289 4.28 0.00 -16.04
N LEU A 290 4.68 1.14 -15.47
CA LEU A 290 5.40 2.19 -16.20
C LEU A 290 6.66 1.64 -16.85
N GLY A 291 6.87 1.98 -18.13
CA GLY A 291 8.01 1.47 -18.91
C GLY A 291 7.83 0.07 -19.47
N MET A 292 6.73 -0.60 -19.13
CA MET A 292 6.34 -1.86 -19.79
C MET A 292 5.52 -1.58 -21.06
N PRO A 293 5.51 -2.50 -22.04
CA PRO A 293 4.65 -2.34 -23.22
C PRO A 293 3.17 -2.23 -22.86
N GLY A 294 2.46 -1.27 -23.42
CA GLY A 294 1.01 -1.17 -23.29
C GLY A 294 0.48 0.22 -22.95
N LEU A 295 1.23 1.04 -22.22
CA LEU A 295 0.88 2.42 -21.90
C LEU A 295 1.74 3.41 -22.68
N ASN A 296 1.15 4.55 -23.09
CA ASN A 296 1.91 5.68 -23.63
C ASN A 296 2.42 6.57 -22.47
N ALA A 297 3.15 7.63 -22.78
CA ALA A 297 3.77 8.51 -21.79
C ALA A 297 2.72 9.22 -20.91
N GLU A 298 1.61 9.70 -21.49
CA GLU A 298 0.50 10.31 -20.76
C GLU A 298 -0.14 9.32 -19.79
N GLN A 299 -0.38 8.09 -20.24
CA GLN A 299 -0.94 7.02 -19.43
C GLN A 299 0.03 6.56 -18.33
N ASN A 300 1.33 6.59 -18.56
CA ASN A 300 2.34 6.36 -17.52
C ASN A 300 2.26 7.45 -16.43
N ARG A 301 2.14 8.73 -16.81
CA ARG A 301 1.93 9.82 -15.83
C ARG A 301 0.60 9.68 -15.07
N LEU A 302 -0.46 9.28 -15.77
CA LEU A 302 -1.75 9.00 -15.13
C LEU A 302 -1.63 7.82 -14.14
N HIS A 303 -0.94 6.74 -14.52
CA HIS A 303 -0.70 5.60 -13.63
C HIS A 303 -0.01 6.04 -12.34
N MET A 304 1.11 6.77 -12.46
CA MET A 304 1.80 7.33 -11.30
C MET A 304 0.89 8.25 -10.47
N SER A 305 0.02 9.05 -11.12
CA SER A 305 -0.93 9.93 -10.43
C SER A 305 -1.95 9.15 -9.60
N LEU A 306 -2.49 8.06 -10.16
CA LEU A 306 -3.49 7.21 -9.51
C LEU A 306 -2.89 6.52 -8.27
N TRP A 307 -1.69 5.94 -8.38
CA TRP A 307 -1.00 5.30 -7.27
C TRP A 307 -0.59 6.32 -6.20
N ALA A 308 -0.01 7.44 -6.60
CA ALA A 308 0.40 8.49 -5.66
C ALA A 308 -0.76 9.11 -4.89
N ILE A 309 -1.87 9.43 -5.56
CA ILE A 309 -3.03 10.01 -4.86
C ILE A 309 -3.74 8.98 -3.97
N SER A 310 -3.70 7.70 -4.34
CA SER A 310 -4.21 6.64 -3.46
C SER A 310 -3.28 6.32 -2.29
N GLY A 311 -2.03 6.84 -2.28
CA GLY A 311 -1.05 6.50 -1.24
C GLY A 311 -0.74 5.01 -1.22
N ALA A 312 -0.68 4.41 -2.41
CA ALA A 312 -0.43 2.99 -2.60
C ALA A 312 1.08 2.70 -2.58
N PRO A 313 1.51 1.46 -2.29
CA PRO A 313 2.89 1.07 -2.50
C PRO A 313 3.35 1.37 -3.94
N LEU A 314 4.43 2.14 -4.09
CA LEU A 314 5.01 2.43 -5.40
C LEU A 314 6.02 1.34 -5.76
N ILE A 315 5.55 0.22 -6.29
CA ILE A 315 6.37 -0.95 -6.64
C ILE A 315 6.55 -1.01 -8.15
N ILE A 316 7.76 -0.80 -8.64
CA ILE A 316 8.08 -0.84 -10.08
C ILE A 316 8.18 -2.29 -10.54
N GLY A 317 7.38 -2.68 -11.54
CA GLY A 317 7.40 -4.03 -12.12
C GLY A 317 8.22 -4.15 -13.41
N ALA A 318 8.77 -3.06 -13.94
CA ALA A 318 9.52 -3.05 -15.20
C ALA A 318 11.02 -3.41 -15.03
N ASP A 319 11.67 -3.79 -16.13
CA ASP A 319 13.12 -3.93 -16.19
C ASP A 319 13.78 -2.54 -16.15
N LEU A 320 14.38 -2.20 -15.01
CA LEU A 320 14.99 -0.90 -14.75
C LEU A 320 16.17 -0.58 -15.69
N THR A 321 16.82 -1.60 -16.24
CA THR A 321 17.95 -1.42 -17.16
C THR A 321 17.54 -0.95 -18.55
N ARG A 322 16.21 -0.97 -18.83
CA ARG A 322 15.62 -0.65 -20.14
C ARG A 322 14.69 0.57 -20.11
N LEU A 323 14.53 1.22 -18.97
CA LEU A 323 13.68 2.39 -18.85
C LEU A 323 14.28 3.60 -19.58
N ASP A 324 13.45 4.33 -20.31
CA ASP A 324 13.82 5.60 -20.93
C ASP A 324 13.82 6.76 -19.92
N ALA A 325 14.38 7.89 -20.33
CA ALA A 325 14.54 9.06 -19.48
C ALA A 325 13.18 9.66 -19.04
N GLU A 326 12.15 9.58 -19.86
CA GLU A 326 10.82 10.11 -19.55
C GLU A 326 10.13 9.24 -18.49
N THR A 327 10.21 7.93 -18.63
CA THR A 327 9.69 6.99 -17.63
C THR A 327 10.41 7.16 -16.29
N LEU A 328 11.75 7.28 -16.30
CA LEU A 328 12.53 7.53 -15.09
C LEU A 328 12.17 8.88 -14.43
N ALA A 329 11.95 9.93 -15.22
CA ALA A 329 11.50 11.22 -14.70
C ALA A 329 10.09 11.14 -14.08
N THR A 330 9.20 10.33 -14.67
CA THR A 330 7.86 10.08 -14.13
C THR A 330 7.92 9.34 -12.80
N LEU A 331 8.68 8.24 -12.71
CA LEU A 331 8.86 7.46 -11.49
C LEU A 331 9.56 8.26 -10.38
N GLY A 332 10.47 9.14 -10.74
CA GLY A 332 11.25 9.98 -9.81
C GLY A 332 10.64 11.36 -9.53
N ASN A 333 9.41 11.65 -9.97
CA ASN A 333 8.79 12.96 -9.78
C ASN A 333 8.62 13.29 -8.28
N PRO A 334 9.27 14.34 -7.78
CA PRO A 334 9.31 14.62 -6.34
C PRO A 334 7.94 15.04 -5.78
N ASP A 335 7.11 15.74 -6.55
CA ASP A 335 5.78 16.17 -6.11
C ASP A 335 4.82 14.96 -6.02
N ALA A 336 4.86 14.05 -7.00
CA ALA A 336 4.05 12.83 -6.98
C ALA A 336 4.46 11.91 -5.82
N ILE A 337 5.76 11.73 -5.60
CA ILE A 337 6.29 10.95 -4.46
C ILE A 337 5.90 11.62 -3.13
N ALA A 338 5.97 12.95 -3.02
CA ALA A 338 5.57 13.66 -1.81
C ALA A 338 4.06 13.52 -1.50
N ILE A 339 3.21 13.44 -2.55
CA ILE A 339 1.79 13.14 -2.37
C ILE A 339 1.59 11.72 -1.84
N ASP A 340 2.31 10.76 -2.40
CA ASP A 340 2.25 9.35 -1.97
C ASP A 340 2.70 9.19 -0.52
N GLN A 341 3.86 9.74 -0.22
CA GLN A 341 4.58 9.63 1.05
C GLN A 341 4.12 10.66 2.11
N ASP A 342 2.92 11.23 1.95
CA ASP A 342 2.40 12.17 2.94
C ASP A 342 2.18 11.50 4.30
N ALA A 343 2.62 12.16 5.36
CA ALA A 343 2.68 11.62 6.73
C ALA A 343 1.30 11.26 7.33
N LEU A 344 0.19 11.69 6.72
CA LEU A 344 -1.14 11.28 7.16
C LEU A 344 -1.46 9.82 6.78
N GLY A 345 -0.78 9.25 5.79
CA GLY A 345 -1.02 7.88 5.32
C GLY A 345 -2.42 7.65 4.74
N LEU A 346 -3.09 8.72 4.28
CA LEU A 346 -4.46 8.66 3.80
C LEU A 346 -4.55 8.22 2.35
N GLN A 347 -5.69 7.65 1.99
CA GLN A 347 -6.09 7.41 0.62
C GLN A 347 -6.98 8.55 0.10
N CYS A 348 -7.03 8.72 -1.23
CA CYS A 348 -7.96 9.64 -1.87
C CYS A 348 -9.41 9.14 -1.82
N VAL A 349 -10.32 10.07 -2.02
CA VAL A 349 -11.75 9.81 -2.22
C VAL A 349 -12.26 10.53 -3.46
N LYS A 350 -13.26 9.96 -4.15
CA LYS A 350 -13.95 10.65 -5.23
C LYS A 350 -14.87 11.71 -4.63
N VAL A 351 -14.54 12.99 -4.83
CA VAL A 351 -15.29 14.11 -4.26
C VAL A 351 -16.41 14.57 -5.19
N LYS A 352 -16.25 14.34 -6.51
CA LYS A 352 -17.25 14.77 -7.50
C LYS A 352 -17.16 13.92 -8.77
N GLU A 353 -18.30 13.71 -9.40
CA GLU A 353 -18.42 13.22 -10.76
C GLU A 353 -19.20 14.26 -11.56
N LEU A 354 -18.53 14.87 -12.55
CA LEU A 354 -19.12 15.94 -13.38
C LEU A 354 -20.08 15.36 -14.43
N SER A 355 -19.69 14.23 -15.00
CA SER A 355 -20.47 13.38 -15.88
C SER A 355 -19.81 12.01 -15.92
N PHE A 356 -20.45 11.02 -16.53
CA PHE A 356 -19.89 9.67 -16.62
C PHE A 356 -18.45 9.67 -17.12
N GLY A 357 -17.52 9.20 -16.26
CA GLY A 357 -16.10 9.11 -16.54
C GLY A 357 -15.30 10.41 -16.40
N LEU A 358 -15.91 11.52 -15.94
CA LEU A 358 -15.22 12.75 -15.59
C LEU A 358 -15.26 12.95 -14.08
N GLU A 359 -14.18 12.55 -13.40
CA GLU A 359 -14.13 12.41 -11.96
C GLU A 359 -13.13 13.36 -11.32
N ILE A 360 -13.45 13.84 -10.12
CA ILE A 360 -12.53 14.61 -9.27
C ILE A 360 -12.25 13.78 -8.03
N TRP A 361 -10.98 13.46 -7.83
CA TRP A 361 -10.46 12.76 -6.67
C TRP A 361 -9.66 13.70 -5.80
N SER A 362 -9.73 13.56 -4.48
CA SER A 362 -8.98 14.39 -3.55
C SER A 362 -8.42 13.57 -2.40
N LYS A 363 -7.20 13.93 -1.98
CA LYS A 363 -6.50 13.40 -0.80
C LYS A 363 -6.10 14.57 0.10
N PHE A 364 -6.40 14.47 1.39
CA PHE A 364 -5.87 15.40 2.38
C PHE A 364 -4.36 15.19 2.52
N LEU A 365 -3.63 16.30 2.60
CA LEU A 365 -2.19 16.29 2.88
C LEU A 365 -1.91 16.87 4.28
N SER A 366 -0.77 16.51 4.85
CA SER A 366 -0.36 16.88 6.21
C SER A 366 -0.20 18.40 6.41
N ALA A 367 0.18 19.12 5.35
CA ALA A 367 0.24 20.57 5.39
C ALA A 367 -1.17 21.17 5.42
N SER A 368 -1.45 22.05 6.38
CA SER A 368 -2.76 22.67 6.56
C SER A 368 -3.28 23.33 5.27
N GLY A 369 -4.55 23.11 4.96
CA GLY A 369 -5.21 23.58 3.75
C GLY A 369 -4.76 22.93 2.45
N SER A 370 -3.87 21.94 2.52
CA SER A 370 -3.33 21.29 1.33
C SER A 370 -4.11 20.05 0.94
N ARG A 371 -4.32 19.89 -0.37
CA ARG A 371 -4.97 18.72 -1.00
C ARG A 371 -4.16 18.29 -2.21
N ALA A 372 -3.98 17.00 -2.40
CA ALA A 372 -3.72 16.47 -3.73
C ALA A 372 -5.07 16.28 -4.43
N VAL A 373 -5.14 16.65 -5.71
CA VAL A 373 -6.35 16.59 -6.51
C VAL A 373 -6.03 15.97 -7.87
N LEU A 374 -6.82 14.99 -8.28
CA LEU A 374 -6.73 14.42 -9.62
C LEU A 374 -8.04 14.68 -10.35
N LEU A 375 -7.95 15.43 -11.46
CA LEU A 375 -9.01 15.57 -12.43
C LEU A 375 -8.84 14.44 -13.45
N LEU A 376 -9.67 13.42 -13.38
CA LEU A 376 -9.56 12.19 -14.18
C LEU A 376 -10.59 12.19 -15.31
N ASN A 377 -10.13 12.06 -16.54
CA ASN A 377 -10.96 11.86 -17.72
C ASN A 377 -10.79 10.43 -18.26
N ARG A 378 -11.76 9.58 -17.99
CA ARG A 378 -11.78 8.18 -18.48
C ARG A 378 -12.35 8.06 -19.88
N THR A 379 -12.89 9.16 -20.45
CA THR A 379 -13.58 9.14 -21.74
C THR A 379 -12.60 9.15 -22.91
N TYR A 380 -13.09 8.87 -24.09
CA TYR A 380 -12.29 8.86 -25.33
C TYR A 380 -12.14 10.22 -26.00
N PHE A 381 -12.63 11.29 -25.35
CA PHE A 381 -12.59 12.66 -25.90
C PHE A 381 -12.05 13.62 -24.84
N PRO A 382 -11.31 14.67 -25.25
CA PRO A 382 -10.97 15.76 -24.34
C PRO A 382 -12.24 16.39 -23.78
N ALA A 383 -12.24 16.71 -22.48
CA ALA A 383 -13.41 17.23 -21.80
C ALA A 383 -13.08 18.43 -20.91
N PRO A 384 -13.92 19.48 -20.91
CA PRO A 384 -13.79 20.56 -19.94
C PRO A 384 -14.18 20.08 -18.56
N MET A 385 -13.34 20.34 -17.57
CA MET A 385 -13.58 20.02 -16.17
C MET A 385 -13.47 21.29 -15.31
N SER A 386 -14.26 21.37 -14.26
CA SER A 386 -14.22 22.47 -13.30
C SER A 386 -14.20 21.95 -11.87
N LEU A 387 -13.40 22.59 -11.04
CA LEU A 387 -13.21 22.28 -9.63
C LEU A 387 -13.58 23.50 -8.78
N ASP A 388 -14.52 23.30 -7.85
CA ASP A 388 -14.86 24.27 -6.83
C ASP A 388 -14.03 24.01 -5.57
N TRP A 389 -13.58 25.06 -4.88
CA TRP A 389 -12.78 24.89 -3.66
C TRP A 389 -13.56 24.18 -2.53
N SER A 390 -14.89 24.37 -2.52
CA SER A 390 -15.77 23.65 -1.60
C SER A 390 -15.82 22.14 -1.84
N ASP A 391 -15.59 21.66 -3.07
CA ASP A 391 -15.48 20.23 -3.36
C ASP A 391 -14.31 19.58 -2.58
N LEU A 392 -13.29 20.40 -2.22
CA LEU A 392 -12.12 20.00 -1.46
C LEU A 392 -12.23 20.27 0.05
N SER A 393 -13.40 20.63 0.55
CA SER A 393 -13.59 21.08 1.94
C SER A 393 -12.72 22.30 2.32
N LEU A 394 -12.44 23.15 1.33
CA LEU A 394 -11.77 24.43 1.54
C LEU A 394 -12.78 25.55 1.58
N THR A 395 -12.47 26.60 2.35
CA THR A 395 -13.31 27.81 2.50
C THR A 395 -12.65 29.01 1.82
N GLY A 396 -13.47 29.95 1.38
CA GLY A 396 -13.01 31.17 0.68
C GLY A 396 -13.07 31.01 -0.84
N ASP A 397 -12.80 32.12 -1.54
CA ASP A 397 -13.01 32.25 -2.97
C ASP A 397 -11.76 31.93 -3.81
N SER A 398 -10.64 31.59 -3.17
CA SER A 398 -9.37 31.37 -3.89
C SER A 398 -8.50 30.30 -3.23
N ALA A 399 -7.71 29.63 -4.08
CA ALA A 399 -6.68 28.70 -3.64
C ALA A 399 -5.44 28.82 -4.56
N SER A 400 -4.26 28.52 -4.02
CA SER A 400 -3.07 28.35 -4.85
C SER A 400 -3.05 26.96 -5.45
N VAL A 401 -2.60 26.86 -6.69
CA VAL A 401 -2.60 25.63 -7.47
C VAL A 401 -1.22 25.38 -8.07
N ARG A 402 -0.71 24.17 -7.91
CA ARG A 402 0.51 23.68 -8.55
C ARG A 402 0.19 22.48 -9.44
N ASP A 403 0.64 22.53 -10.68
CA ASP A 403 0.61 21.41 -11.61
C ASP A 403 1.83 20.52 -11.36
N VAL A 404 1.57 19.28 -10.97
CA VAL A 404 2.60 18.31 -10.58
C VAL A 404 3.48 17.91 -11.77
N TRP A 405 2.85 17.62 -12.92
CA TRP A 405 3.58 17.15 -14.11
C TRP A 405 4.31 18.26 -14.85
N ALA A 406 3.74 19.45 -14.90
CA ALA A 406 4.43 20.62 -15.43
C ALA A 406 5.50 21.15 -14.45
N GLY A 407 5.49 20.73 -13.17
CA GLY A 407 6.36 21.24 -12.12
C GLY A 407 6.18 22.74 -11.88
N LYS A 408 4.96 23.26 -12.12
CA LYS A 408 4.71 24.70 -12.23
C LYS A 408 3.63 25.16 -11.26
N ASP A 409 3.93 26.27 -10.56
CA ASP A 409 2.93 26.98 -9.79
C ASP A 409 2.06 27.83 -10.72
N LEU A 410 0.76 27.58 -10.71
CA LEU A 410 -0.24 28.28 -11.52
C LEU A 410 -0.72 29.57 -10.83
N GLY A 411 -0.23 29.83 -9.61
CA GLY A 411 -0.60 30.98 -8.79
C GLY A 411 -1.90 30.78 -8.02
N THR A 412 -2.44 31.89 -7.49
CA THR A 412 -3.72 31.90 -6.78
C THR A 412 -4.86 32.12 -7.76
N ILE A 413 -5.81 31.19 -7.76
CA ILE A 413 -6.95 31.21 -8.66
C ILE A 413 -8.20 31.51 -7.86
N SER A 414 -8.95 32.52 -8.28
CA SER A 414 -10.23 32.93 -7.66
C SER A 414 -11.40 32.27 -8.37
N GLY A 415 -12.45 31.94 -7.62
CA GLY A 415 -13.64 31.27 -8.11
C GLY A 415 -13.40 29.79 -8.35
N GLN A 416 -13.39 29.35 -9.59
CA GLN A 416 -13.24 27.95 -9.98
C GLN A 416 -11.94 27.71 -10.76
N PHE A 417 -11.30 26.57 -10.56
CA PHE A 417 -10.29 26.08 -11.48
C PHE A 417 -10.97 25.41 -12.67
N LYS A 418 -10.59 25.82 -13.89
CA LYS A 418 -11.15 25.27 -15.14
C LYS A 418 -10.04 24.83 -16.07
N VAL A 419 -10.19 23.65 -16.65
CA VAL A 419 -9.20 23.07 -17.56
C VAL A 419 -9.88 22.10 -18.53
N THR A 420 -9.29 21.90 -19.70
CA THR A 420 -9.64 20.76 -20.57
C THR A 420 -8.68 19.63 -20.31
N VAL A 421 -9.17 18.49 -19.83
CA VAL A 421 -8.38 17.28 -19.61
C VAL A 421 -8.45 16.41 -20.85
N PRO A 422 -7.30 15.97 -21.43
CA PRO A 422 -7.27 15.09 -22.58
C PRO A 422 -8.03 13.77 -22.35
N ALA A 423 -8.33 13.07 -23.44
CA ALA A 423 -8.95 11.75 -23.39
C ALA A 423 -8.05 10.72 -22.70
N GLN A 424 -8.61 9.89 -21.82
CA GLN A 424 -7.90 8.81 -21.11
C GLN A 424 -6.64 9.33 -20.40
N ASP A 425 -6.78 10.48 -19.74
CA ASP A 425 -5.68 11.16 -19.05
C ASP A 425 -6.17 11.77 -17.73
N GLY A 426 -5.26 12.36 -16.97
CA GLY A 426 -5.55 13.04 -15.71
C GLY A 426 -4.58 14.17 -15.40
N LEU A 427 -5.09 15.18 -14.72
CA LEU A 427 -4.30 16.31 -14.24
C LEU A 427 -4.14 16.21 -12.72
N LEU A 428 -2.92 15.92 -12.27
CA LEU A 428 -2.58 15.86 -10.84
C LEU A 428 -2.12 17.24 -10.36
N LEU A 429 -2.79 17.74 -9.32
CA LEU A 429 -2.56 19.06 -8.76
C LEU A 429 -2.28 18.98 -7.26
N ILE A 430 -1.50 19.92 -6.75
CA ILE A 430 -1.47 20.27 -5.32
C ILE A 430 -2.22 21.60 -5.18
N VAL A 431 -3.30 21.57 -4.40
CA VAL A 431 -4.15 22.73 -4.12
C VAL A 431 -3.98 23.14 -2.67
N ARG A 432 -3.78 24.42 -2.40
CA ARG A 432 -3.70 24.94 -1.05
C ARG A 432 -4.64 26.13 -0.88
N GLY A 433 -5.59 25.98 0.04
CA GLY A 433 -6.59 26.97 0.36
C GLY A 433 -6.79 27.09 1.86
N ARG A 434 -7.82 27.83 2.25
CA ARG A 434 -8.18 28.04 3.65
C ARG A 434 -8.99 26.85 4.15
N GLU A 435 -8.51 26.23 5.25
CA GLU A 435 -9.27 25.14 5.92
C GLU A 435 -10.62 25.63 6.44
N GLY A 436 -11.59 24.74 6.44
CA GLY A 436 -12.81 24.87 7.19
C GLY A 436 -12.58 24.77 8.73
N SER A 437 -13.57 25.07 9.51
CA SER A 437 -13.52 24.89 10.96
C SER A 437 -13.46 23.41 11.32
N SER A 438 -12.59 23.04 12.26
CA SER A 438 -12.56 21.72 12.88
C SER A 438 -13.30 21.73 14.22
N ALA A 439 -14.03 20.66 14.52
CA ALA A 439 -14.59 20.41 15.83
C ALA A 439 -13.77 19.32 16.55
N HIS A 440 -13.50 19.54 17.85
CA HIS A 440 -12.83 18.57 18.70
C HIS A 440 -13.87 17.91 19.61
N TYR A 441 -13.81 16.59 19.67
CA TYR A 441 -14.66 15.80 20.54
C TYR A 441 -13.80 14.98 21.48
N THR A 442 -14.19 14.96 22.76
CA THR A 442 -13.64 14.02 23.74
C THR A 442 -14.63 12.88 23.92
N PRO A 443 -14.14 11.63 24.11
CA PRO A 443 -15.03 10.53 24.44
C PRO A 443 -15.82 10.87 25.70
N ALA A 444 -17.12 10.57 25.70
CA ALA A 444 -17.88 10.57 26.94
C ALA A 444 -17.19 9.60 27.91
N ALA A 445 -16.92 10.06 29.13
CA ALA A 445 -16.37 9.22 30.16
C ALA A 445 -17.37 8.07 30.42
N THR A 446 -16.99 6.84 30.05
CA THR A 446 -17.76 5.68 30.46
C THR A 446 -17.58 5.55 31.97
N GLU A 447 -18.60 5.87 32.76
CA GLU A 447 -18.64 5.51 34.18
C GLU A 447 -18.55 4.00 34.27
N LYS A 448 -17.46 3.51 34.87
CA LYS A 448 -17.30 2.10 35.20
C LYS A 448 -17.50 1.89 36.68
N ASP A 449 -18.53 1.13 37.00
CA ASP A 449 -18.58 0.39 38.26
C ASP A 449 -17.32 -0.47 38.38
N GLY A 450 -16.55 -0.27 39.44
CA GLY A 450 -15.20 -0.75 39.68
C GLY A 450 -15.00 -2.28 39.70
N LYS A 451 -15.24 -2.95 38.58
CA LYS A 451 -14.85 -4.36 38.40
C LYS A 451 -13.97 -4.48 37.14
N SER A 452 -12.74 -4.93 37.37
CA SER A 452 -11.83 -5.45 36.38
C SER A 452 -12.48 -6.60 35.62
N VAL A 453 -12.88 -6.35 34.37
CA VAL A 453 -13.28 -7.39 33.43
C VAL A 453 -12.44 -7.18 32.18
N SER A 454 -11.85 -8.27 31.68
CA SER A 454 -11.27 -8.37 30.34
C SER A 454 -12.37 -8.16 29.31
N SER A 455 -12.88 -6.94 29.14
CA SER A 455 -13.97 -6.61 28.26
C SER A 455 -13.56 -5.53 27.28
N ILE A 456 -13.98 -5.72 26.05
CA ILE A 456 -14.04 -4.73 24.99
C ILE A 456 -14.64 -3.46 25.58
N SER A 457 -13.88 -2.38 25.63
CA SER A 457 -14.42 -1.07 26.02
C SER A 457 -14.86 -0.37 24.75
N GLU A 458 -16.12 0.01 24.73
CA GLU A 458 -16.74 0.80 23.67
C GLU A 458 -16.69 2.26 24.06
N THR A 459 -16.27 3.12 23.13
CA THR A 459 -16.28 4.56 23.30
C THR A 459 -17.17 5.17 22.24
N THR A 460 -18.18 5.92 22.65
CA THR A 460 -19.13 6.59 21.76
C THR A 460 -18.86 8.09 21.73
N PHE A 461 -18.89 8.67 20.55
CA PHE A 461 -18.90 10.11 20.36
C PHE A 461 -20.29 10.52 19.86
N ASP A 462 -21.08 11.13 20.75
CA ASP A 462 -22.43 11.60 20.43
C ASP A 462 -22.41 13.05 19.95
N HIS A 463 -23.43 13.42 19.19
CA HIS A 463 -23.67 14.80 18.74
C HIS A 463 -22.52 15.40 17.93
N LEU A 464 -21.90 14.60 17.06
CA LEU A 464 -20.92 15.14 16.11
C LEU A 464 -21.56 16.24 15.25
N ALA A 465 -20.83 17.34 15.05
CA ALA A 465 -21.31 18.43 14.22
C ALA A 465 -21.61 17.95 12.80
N GLN A 466 -22.73 18.41 12.26
CA GLN A 466 -23.04 18.15 10.87
C GLN A 466 -22.02 18.87 10.00
N VAL A 467 -21.27 18.11 9.17
CA VAL A 467 -20.33 18.67 8.20
C VAL A 467 -21.08 18.98 6.91
N SER A 468 -20.81 20.14 6.34
CA SER A 468 -21.39 20.56 5.06
C SER A 468 -20.79 19.86 3.85
N SER A 469 -19.63 19.20 4.03
CA SER A 469 -18.96 18.43 2.98
C SER A 469 -19.44 16.98 2.97
N PRO A 470 -19.56 16.35 1.81
CA PRO A 470 -19.87 14.92 1.72
C PRO A 470 -18.74 14.03 2.26
N PHE A 471 -17.60 14.62 2.59
CA PHE A 471 -16.44 13.93 3.15
C PHE A 471 -15.92 14.64 4.39
N ALA A 472 -15.53 13.86 5.39
CA ALA A 472 -14.92 14.36 6.61
C ALA A 472 -13.68 13.54 6.97
N GLN A 473 -12.68 14.21 7.49
CA GLN A 473 -11.51 13.58 8.08
C GLN A 473 -11.74 13.38 9.58
N ILE A 474 -11.51 12.18 10.08
CA ILE A 474 -11.53 11.85 11.50
C ILE A 474 -10.09 11.59 11.94
N LYS A 475 -9.61 12.38 12.92
CA LYS A 475 -8.31 12.16 13.57
C LYS A 475 -8.53 11.52 14.94
N ILE A 476 -8.00 10.31 15.13
CA ILE A 476 -8.02 9.63 16.42
C ILE A 476 -6.63 9.75 17.05
N VAL A 477 -6.56 10.37 18.22
CA VAL A 477 -5.34 10.43 19.03
C VAL A 477 -5.45 9.36 20.12
N TYR A 478 -4.49 8.46 20.18
CA TYR A 478 -4.49 7.33 21.09
C TYR A 478 -3.11 7.13 21.74
N THR A 479 -3.09 6.38 22.83
CA THR A 479 -1.87 5.84 23.45
C THR A 479 -2.02 4.34 23.58
N ASN A 480 -1.11 3.58 22.97
CA ASN A 480 -1.06 2.12 23.11
C ASN A 480 0.22 1.73 23.85
N LYS A 481 0.07 1.34 25.13
CA LYS A 481 1.17 0.87 25.99
C LYS A 481 1.43 -0.63 25.88
N ALA A 482 0.66 -1.36 25.06
CA ALA A 482 0.90 -2.76 24.82
C ALA A 482 2.16 -2.95 23.95
N ARG A 483 2.73 -4.13 23.97
CA ARG A 483 3.89 -4.48 23.12
C ARG A 483 3.49 -4.81 21.69
N ASN A 484 2.21 -5.05 21.44
CA ASN A 484 1.66 -5.44 20.15
C ASN A 484 0.61 -4.43 19.70
N THR A 485 0.34 -4.39 18.40
CA THR A 485 -0.75 -3.61 17.83
C THR A 485 -2.10 -4.09 18.39
N ASN A 486 -2.87 -3.15 18.93
CA ASN A 486 -4.26 -3.41 19.29
C ASN A 486 -5.13 -3.15 18.04
N VAL A 487 -6.15 -3.98 17.85
CA VAL A 487 -7.10 -3.83 16.76
C VAL A 487 -8.47 -3.47 17.32
N ALA A 488 -9.13 -2.50 16.72
CA ALA A 488 -10.48 -2.10 17.09
C ALA A 488 -11.38 -1.94 15.85
N GLY A 489 -12.67 -2.18 16.02
CA GLY A 489 -13.67 -1.86 15.01
C GLY A 489 -14.06 -0.39 15.07
N LEU A 490 -14.13 0.26 13.92
CA LEU A 490 -14.67 1.60 13.75
C LEU A 490 -16.07 1.49 13.13
N TYR A 491 -17.06 2.04 13.80
CA TYR A 491 -18.45 2.04 13.36
C TYR A 491 -18.96 3.47 13.23
N VAL A 492 -19.73 3.74 12.18
CA VAL A 492 -20.40 5.02 11.99
C VAL A 492 -21.90 4.77 11.93
N ASN A 493 -22.67 5.43 12.80
CA ASN A 493 -24.13 5.26 12.93
C ASN A 493 -24.59 3.81 13.18
N GLY A 494 -23.75 2.99 13.80
CA GLY A 494 -24.06 1.58 14.09
C GLY A 494 -23.92 0.61 12.92
N GLU A 495 -23.50 1.10 11.75
CA GLU A 495 -23.19 0.21 10.61
C GLU A 495 -21.85 -0.49 10.82
N THR A 496 -21.70 -1.69 10.23
CA THR A 496 -20.45 -2.44 10.29
C THR A 496 -19.34 -1.61 9.64
N GLY A 497 -18.37 -1.22 10.45
CA GLY A 497 -17.21 -0.45 10.02
C GLY A 497 -16.01 -1.31 9.67
N THR A 498 -14.86 -0.69 9.64
CA THR A 498 -13.56 -1.33 9.39
C THR A 498 -12.82 -1.65 10.69
N HIS A 499 -11.85 -2.54 10.61
CA HIS A 499 -10.87 -2.72 11.68
C HIS A 499 -9.75 -1.70 11.53
N VAL A 500 -9.32 -1.15 12.66
CA VAL A 500 -8.22 -0.18 12.73
C VAL A 500 -7.15 -0.72 13.66
N GLY A 501 -5.92 -0.79 13.17
CA GLY A 501 -4.77 -1.16 13.96
C GLY A 501 -4.20 0.05 14.73
N PHE A 502 -3.91 -0.12 16.02
CA PHE A 502 -3.29 0.88 16.87
C PHE A 502 -1.93 0.34 17.33
N PRO A 503 -0.84 0.60 16.59
CA PRO A 503 0.49 0.16 16.98
C PRO A 503 0.93 0.72 18.33
N PRO A 504 1.93 0.12 19.00
CA PRO A 504 2.53 0.66 20.21
C PRO A 504 2.99 2.11 20.02
N THR A 505 2.87 2.94 21.06
CA THR A 505 3.27 4.35 21.04
C THR A 505 4.49 4.60 21.92
#